data_d93aab7414e538b225629b2a45662cd5
#
_entry.id   d93aab7414e538b225629b2a45662cd5
#
_cell.length_a   1.000
_cell.length_b   1.000
_cell.length_c   1.000
_cell.angle_alpha   90.00
_cell.angle_beta   90.00
_cell.angle_gamma   90.00
#
_symmetry.space_group_name_H-M   'P 1'
#
loop_
_entity.id
_entity.type
_entity.pdbx_description
1 polymer ?
#
loop_
_entity_poly.entity_id
_entity_poly.type
_entity_poly.pdbx_seq_one_letter_code
_entity_poly.pdbx_strand_id
1 'polypeptide(L)'
;TGNVSAGTSSFSMIVLEKELSKPYEMIDMVTTPDGSLVAMVHCNNCTSDLNAWVNLFGECTESFGVKVDKNELYGVLYRKALEGAADCGGVTAYNYFSGEPITGLDAGRPMVVRTPDADFTLANFMRSHLYSAVATLKIGMDILLKEEHVAVDSLMGHGGFFKTPVVGQRVMAAGMNAPITVMDTASEGGAWGMAILAAFMKEKETGETLSSYLNDKIFAGQTGTTLQPEPEDVKGFEAFLEEYKRLLPAEKAAVAAK
;
A
#
# COMPACT_ATOMS: atom_id res chain seq x y z
N THR A 1 3.73 7.19 -14.78
CA THR A 1 3.70 5.81 -14.26
C THR A 1 4.60 5.65 -13.05
N GLY A 2 4.36 4.64 -12.23
CA GLY A 2 5.16 4.35 -11.07
C GLY A 2 4.88 2.95 -10.52
N ASN A 3 5.44 2.68 -9.36
CA ASN A 3 5.15 1.44 -8.63
C ASN A 3 4.75 1.72 -7.18
N VAL A 4 4.11 0.74 -6.57
CA VAL A 4 3.84 0.70 -5.14
C VAL A 4 4.25 -0.66 -4.60
N SER A 5 5.09 -0.67 -3.58
CA SER A 5 5.46 -1.86 -2.84
C SER A 5 4.82 -1.82 -1.45
N ALA A 6 4.10 -2.88 -1.09
CA ALA A 6 3.39 -2.95 0.17
C ALA A 6 3.63 -4.30 0.86
N GLY A 7 4.39 -4.23 1.95
CA GLY A 7 4.78 -5.35 2.80
C GLY A 7 4.74 -4.93 4.27
N THR A 8 5.80 -5.14 5.03
CA THR A 8 5.94 -4.63 6.41
C THR A 8 5.87 -3.12 6.44
N SER A 9 6.59 -2.47 5.52
CA SER A 9 6.50 -1.06 5.17
C SER A 9 5.85 -0.90 3.80
N SER A 10 5.57 0.33 3.39
CA SER A 10 5.11 0.61 2.03
C SER A 10 5.86 1.80 1.45
N PHE A 11 6.03 1.77 0.14
CA PHE A 11 6.55 2.93 -0.59
C PHE A 11 5.93 3.00 -1.99
N SER A 12 5.82 4.21 -2.49
CA SER A 12 5.45 4.48 -3.87
C SER A 12 6.58 5.25 -4.54
N MET A 13 6.97 4.84 -5.74
CA MET A 13 7.97 5.48 -6.56
C MET A 13 7.32 5.95 -7.85
N ILE A 14 7.32 7.26 -8.07
CA ILE A 14 6.72 7.90 -9.24
C ILE A 14 7.82 8.51 -10.11
N VAL A 15 7.94 8.05 -11.33
CA VAL A 15 8.85 8.65 -12.32
C VAL A 15 8.29 10.00 -12.74
N LEU A 16 9.08 11.05 -12.54
CA LEU A 16 8.69 12.42 -12.80
C LEU A 16 9.13 12.88 -14.20
N GLU A 17 8.31 13.68 -14.86
CA GLU A 17 8.65 14.36 -16.12
C GLU A 17 9.43 15.66 -15.89
N LYS A 18 9.33 16.24 -14.69
CA LYS A 18 10.00 17.47 -14.27
C LYS A 18 10.31 17.44 -12.77
N GLU A 19 11.21 18.31 -12.34
CA GLU A 19 11.51 18.52 -10.94
C GLU A 19 10.28 19.01 -10.15
N LEU A 20 10.23 18.69 -8.85
CA LEU A 20 9.22 19.22 -7.93
C LEU A 20 9.45 20.73 -7.74
N SER A 21 8.41 21.47 -7.44
CA SER A 21 8.45 22.92 -7.26
C SER A 21 9.33 23.38 -6.08
N LYS A 22 9.48 22.50 -5.09
CA LYS A 22 10.29 22.71 -3.88
C LYS A 22 10.67 21.36 -3.25
N PRO A 23 11.66 21.29 -2.36
CA PRO A 23 11.90 20.10 -1.54
C PRO A 23 10.75 19.89 -0.53
N TYR A 24 10.38 18.63 -0.31
CA TYR A 24 9.43 18.18 0.70
C TYR A 24 10.12 17.22 1.65
N GLU A 25 9.95 17.39 2.94
CA GLU A 25 10.54 16.51 3.97
C GLU A 25 10.02 15.05 3.87
N MET A 26 8.78 14.90 3.38
CA MET A 26 8.12 13.60 3.25
C MET A 26 8.33 12.91 1.90
N ILE A 27 9.12 13.51 1.00
CA ILE A 27 9.40 12.97 -0.34
C ILE A 27 10.90 12.78 -0.51
N ASP A 28 11.32 11.54 -0.70
CA ASP A 28 12.70 11.24 -1.06
C ASP A 28 12.88 11.35 -2.58
N MET A 29 13.88 12.10 -3.00
CA MET A 29 14.25 12.18 -4.41
C MET A 29 15.32 11.16 -4.73
N VAL A 30 15.00 10.23 -5.62
CA VAL A 30 15.90 9.19 -6.12
C VAL A 30 15.90 9.17 -7.65
N THR A 31 16.60 8.23 -8.26
CA THR A 31 16.62 8.07 -9.72
C THR A 31 16.35 6.63 -10.13
N THR A 32 15.82 6.46 -11.32
CA THR A 32 15.88 5.18 -12.01
C THR A 32 17.34 4.83 -12.39
N PRO A 33 17.65 3.58 -12.70
CA PRO A 33 19.02 3.19 -13.13
C PRO A 33 19.52 3.93 -14.40
N ASP A 34 18.62 4.47 -15.21
CA ASP A 34 18.95 5.28 -16.40
C ASP A 34 18.98 6.79 -16.13
N GLY A 35 18.76 7.21 -14.86
CA GLY A 35 18.91 8.58 -14.42
C GLY A 35 17.65 9.44 -14.43
N SER A 36 16.47 8.88 -14.73
CA SER A 36 15.20 9.62 -14.65
C SER A 36 14.86 9.94 -13.19
N LEU A 37 14.30 11.13 -12.95
CA LEU A 37 13.91 11.56 -11.61
C LEU A 37 12.74 10.70 -11.08
N VAL A 38 12.83 10.34 -9.81
CA VAL A 38 11.78 9.59 -9.11
C VAL A 38 11.48 10.26 -7.76
N ALA A 39 10.21 10.55 -7.53
CA ALA A 39 9.72 10.91 -6.21
C ALA A 39 9.28 9.65 -5.46
N MET A 40 9.85 9.42 -4.28
CA MET A 40 9.51 8.30 -3.43
C MET A 40 8.80 8.77 -2.17
N VAL A 41 7.61 8.23 -1.91
CA VAL A 41 6.91 8.31 -0.63
C VAL A 41 7.17 7.03 0.12
N HIS A 42 7.70 7.09 1.34
CA HIS A 42 7.98 5.92 2.16
C HIS A 42 7.24 5.99 3.49
N CYS A 43 6.57 4.88 3.86
CA CYS A 43 5.89 4.68 5.14
C CYS A 43 6.48 3.50 5.88
N ASN A 44 6.76 3.66 7.16
CA ASN A 44 7.33 2.61 7.98
C ASN A 44 6.33 1.49 8.33
N ASN A 45 5.04 1.80 8.30
CA ASN A 45 3.98 0.90 8.76
C ASN A 45 3.02 0.56 7.62
N CYS A 46 2.81 -0.75 7.38
CA CYS A 46 1.84 -1.23 6.39
C CYS A 46 1.11 -2.48 6.91
N THR A 47 1.61 -3.71 6.65
CA THR A 47 0.87 -4.95 6.94
C THR A 47 1.19 -5.61 8.29
N SER A 48 2.10 -5.07 9.08
CA SER A 48 2.52 -5.71 10.35
C SER A 48 1.36 -5.90 11.32
N ASP A 49 0.47 -4.92 11.44
CA ASP A 49 -0.70 -5.00 12.31
C ASP A 49 -1.75 -6.01 11.79
N LEU A 50 -1.94 -6.08 10.46
CA LEU A 50 -2.77 -7.11 9.85
C LEU A 50 -2.30 -8.52 10.21
N ASN A 51 -0.97 -8.75 10.26
CA ASN A 51 -0.40 -10.03 10.68
C ASN A 51 -0.78 -10.38 12.14
N ALA A 52 -0.74 -9.40 13.04
CA ALA A 52 -1.13 -9.59 14.43
C ALA A 52 -2.60 -9.98 14.57
N TRP A 53 -3.48 -9.31 13.85
CA TRP A 53 -4.92 -9.63 13.82
C TRP A 53 -5.22 -10.98 13.21
N VAL A 54 -4.58 -11.35 12.10
CA VAL A 54 -4.74 -12.68 11.50
C VAL A 54 -4.31 -13.77 12.47
N ASN A 55 -3.20 -13.58 13.21
CA ASN A 55 -2.77 -14.53 14.23
C ASN A 55 -3.81 -14.64 15.36
N LEU A 56 -4.34 -13.51 15.85
CA LEU A 56 -5.37 -13.50 16.88
C LEU A 56 -6.64 -14.24 16.45
N PHE A 57 -7.09 -14.03 15.21
CA PHE A 57 -8.23 -14.78 14.65
C PHE A 57 -7.92 -16.26 14.50
N GLY A 58 -6.67 -16.63 14.17
CA GLY A 58 -6.23 -18.02 14.16
C GLY A 58 -6.34 -18.68 15.53
N GLU A 59 -5.83 -18.03 16.59
CA GLU A 59 -5.97 -18.48 17.97
C GLU A 59 -7.45 -18.60 18.38
N CYS A 60 -8.29 -17.67 17.94
CA CYS A 60 -9.73 -17.72 18.19
C CYS A 60 -10.36 -18.99 17.57
N THR A 61 -10.06 -19.30 16.31
CA THR A 61 -10.60 -20.52 15.66
C THR A 61 -10.08 -21.80 16.31
N GLU A 62 -8.80 -21.83 16.67
CA GLU A 62 -8.20 -22.97 17.40
C GLU A 62 -8.86 -23.20 18.76
N SER A 63 -9.27 -22.14 19.46
CA SER A 63 -9.99 -22.24 20.74
C SER A 63 -11.35 -22.94 20.60
N PHE A 64 -11.94 -22.93 19.41
CA PHE A 64 -13.16 -23.69 19.06
C PHE A 64 -12.85 -25.06 18.46
N GLY A 65 -11.59 -25.51 18.46
CA GLY A 65 -11.15 -26.79 17.90
C GLY A 65 -11.03 -26.80 16.38
N VAL A 66 -11.04 -25.65 15.72
CA VAL A 66 -10.93 -25.51 14.27
C VAL A 66 -9.52 -25.00 13.92
N LYS A 67 -8.74 -25.85 13.26
CA LYS A 67 -7.46 -25.43 12.68
C LYS A 67 -7.66 -24.97 11.25
N VAL A 68 -7.22 -23.73 10.96
CA VAL A 68 -7.24 -23.16 9.62
C VAL A 68 -5.80 -22.90 9.18
N ASP A 69 -5.47 -23.24 7.94
CA ASP A 69 -4.17 -22.85 7.37
C ASP A 69 -4.03 -21.33 7.36
N LYS A 70 -2.85 -20.84 7.68
CA LYS A 70 -2.62 -19.39 7.82
C LYS A 70 -2.87 -18.62 6.52
N ASN A 71 -2.49 -19.17 5.36
CA ASN A 71 -2.72 -18.51 4.07
C ASN A 71 -4.22 -18.51 3.71
N GLU A 72 -4.93 -19.61 4.05
CA GLU A 72 -6.37 -19.67 3.90
C GLU A 72 -7.05 -18.62 4.78
N LEU A 73 -6.63 -18.48 6.03
CA LEU A 73 -7.17 -17.48 6.97
C LEU A 73 -6.95 -16.05 6.46
N TYR A 74 -5.76 -15.73 5.93
CA TYR A 74 -5.52 -14.45 5.24
C TYR A 74 -6.51 -14.25 4.10
N GLY A 75 -6.66 -15.25 3.25
CA GLY A 75 -7.57 -15.17 2.10
C GLY A 75 -9.02 -14.91 2.51
N VAL A 76 -9.49 -15.61 3.55
CA VAL A 76 -10.86 -15.43 4.09
C VAL A 76 -11.06 -14.03 4.66
N LEU A 77 -10.17 -13.60 5.56
CA LEU A 77 -10.28 -12.31 6.24
C LEU A 77 -10.15 -11.13 5.26
N TYR A 78 -9.23 -11.22 4.31
CA TYR A 78 -9.04 -10.16 3.30
C TYR A 78 -10.25 -10.05 2.38
N ARG A 79 -10.78 -11.18 1.87
CA ARG A 79 -12.00 -11.15 1.06
C ARG A 79 -13.21 -10.65 1.86
N LYS A 80 -13.29 -11.00 3.15
CA LYS A 80 -14.35 -10.51 4.04
C LYS A 80 -14.37 -8.98 4.14
N ALA A 81 -13.22 -8.33 4.10
CA ALA A 81 -13.12 -6.87 4.09
C ALA A 81 -13.86 -6.22 2.91
N LEU A 82 -13.95 -6.89 1.76
CA LEU A 82 -14.66 -6.36 0.59
C LEU A 82 -16.18 -6.31 0.75
N GLU A 83 -16.74 -7.03 1.73
CA GLU A 83 -18.16 -7.00 2.07
C GLU A 83 -18.51 -5.85 3.04
N GLY A 84 -17.53 -5.16 3.58
CA GLY A 84 -17.74 -4.04 4.50
C GLY A 84 -18.26 -2.78 3.79
N ALA A 85 -18.79 -1.85 4.57
CA ALA A 85 -19.16 -0.53 4.09
C ALA A 85 -17.93 0.17 3.48
N ALA A 86 -18.14 0.96 2.42
CA ALA A 86 -17.06 1.60 1.68
C ALA A 86 -16.20 2.54 2.55
N ASP A 87 -16.80 3.12 3.59
CA ASP A 87 -16.17 4.01 4.59
C ASP A 87 -15.77 3.30 5.90
N CYS A 88 -15.82 1.96 5.93
CA CYS A 88 -15.57 1.13 7.13
C CYS A 88 -16.61 1.25 8.24
N GLY A 89 -17.79 1.84 8.00
CA GLY A 89 -18.92 1.86 8.93
C GLY A 89 -18.61 2.47 10.30
N GLY A 90 -17.79 3.50 10.39
CA GLY A 90 -17.43 4.18 11.63
C GLY A 90 -16.31 3.49 12.44
N VAL A 91 -15.55 2.58 11.81
CA VAL A 91 -14.37 1.92 12.41
C VAL A 91 -13.10 2.50 11.78
N THR A 92 -12.18 2.99 12.62
CA THR A 92 -10.87 3.51 12.19
C THR A 92 -9.76 2.74 12.90
N ALA A 93 -8.80 2.23 12.14
CA ALA A 93 -7.62 1.55 12.66
C ALA A 93 -6.35 2.35 12.43
N TYR A 94 -5.40 2.27 13.36
CA TYR A 94 -4.02 2.74 13.22
C TYR A 94 -3.09 1.53 13.35
N ASN A 95 -2.22 1.35 12.38
CA ASN A 95 -1.33 0.20 12.24
C ASN A 95 0.12 0.50 12.65
N TYR A 96 0.36 1.54 13.44
CA TYR A 96 1.69 2.04 13.76
C TYR A 96 2.39 1.19 14.81
N PHE A 97 3.31 0.32 14.38
CA PHE A 97 4.24 -0.39 15.25
C PHE A 97 5.53 0.41 15.51
N SER A 98 5.85 1.34 14.63
CA SER A 98 7.02 2.21 14.72
C SER A 98 6.63 3.65 14.45
N GLY A 99 7.57 4.57 14.61
CA GLY A 99 7.40 5.95 14.19
C GLY A 99 7.03 6.07 12.71
N GLU A 100 6.31 7.14 12.38
CA GLU A 100 5.82 7.38 11.03
C GLU A 100 6.05 8.85 10.64
N PRO A 101 7.13 9.13 9.88
CA PRO A 101 7.51 10.49 9.50
C PRO A 101 6.41 11.24 8.76
N ILE A 102 5.65 10.56 7.89
CA ILE A 102 4.55 11.17 7.11
C ILE A 102 3.51 11.83 8.02
N THR A 103 3.26 11.27 9.21
CA THR A 103 2.30 11.82 10.17
C THR A 103 2.95 12.49 11.38
N GLY A 104 4.29 12.62 11.37
CA GLY A 104 5.06 13.30 12.41
C GLY A 104 5.02 12.57 13.76
N LEU A 105 5.14 11.24 13.75
CA LEU A 105 5.17 10.37 14.92
C LEU A 105 6.53 9.69 15.05
N ASP A 106 7.18 9.84 16.22
CA ASP A 106 8.48 9.23 16.53
C ASP A 106 8.37 7.77 17.00
N ALA A 107 7.18 7.35 17.40
CA ALA A 107 6.85 5.99 17.82
C ALA A 107 5.43 5.65 17.39
N GLY A 108 5.04 4.39 17.50
CA GLY A 108 3.70 3.93 17.17
C GLY A 108 3.00 3.25 18.34
N ARG A 109 1.68 3.21 18.27
CA ARG A 109 0.82 2.44 19.18
C ARG A 109 -0.40 1.96 18.41
N PRO A 110 -0.42 0.71 17.89
CA PRO A 110 -1.56 0.20 17.15
C PRO A 110 -2.86 0.35 17.93
N MET A 111 -3.88 0.89 17.28
CA MET A 111 -5.12 1.28 17.95
C MET A 111 -6.32 1.08 17.02
N VAL A 112 -7.45 0.70 17.60
CA VAL A 112 -8.75 0.69 16.90
C VAL A 112 -9.70 1.61 17.63
N VAL A 113 -10.29 2.54 16.90
CA VAL A 113 -11.29 3.49 17.38
C VAL A 113 -12.58 3.29 16.62
N ARG A 114 -13.70 3.41 17.27
CA ARG A 114 -15.02 3.35 16.64
C ARG A 114 -15.99 4.31 17.31
N THR A 115 -16.95 4.79 16.53
CA THR A 115 -18.07 5.56 17.09
C THR A 115 -19.02 4.63 17.87
N PRO A 116 -19.82 5.14 18.83
CA PRO A 116 -20.77 4.32 19.58
C PRO A 116 -21.82 3.63 18.69
N ASP A 117 -22.14 4.22 17.56
CA ASP A 117 -23.11 3.76 16.55
C ASP A 117 -22.47 3.06 15.33
N ALA A 118 -21.16 2.77 15.42
CA ALA A 118 -20.46 2.08 14.32
C ALA A 118 -21.09 0.71 14.01
N ASP A 119 -21.19 0.38 12.74
CA ASP A 119 -21.47 -0.97 12.27
C ASP A 119 -20.24 -1.87 12.48
N PHE A 120 -20.05 -2.34 13.71
CA PHE A 120 -18.86 -3.08 14.13
C PHE A 120 -18.96 -4.55 13.75
N THR A 121 -18.70 -4.84 12.47
CA THR A 121 -18.66 -6.17 11.87
C THR A 121 -17.24 -6.59 11.56
N LEU A 122 -17.01 -7.90 11.37
CA LEU A 122 -15.70 -8.41 10.91
C LEU A 122 -15.30 -7.79 9.55
N ALA A 123 -16.27 -7.57 8.68
CA ALA A 123 -16.03 -6.97 7.37
C ALA A 123 -15.51 -5.53 7.49
N ASN A 124 -16.18 -4.69 8.26
CA ASN A 124 -15.77 -3.30 8.49
C ASN A 124 -14.45 -3.21 9.27
N PHE A 125 -14.25 -4.07 10.26
CA PHE A 125 -13.01 -4.18 11.00
C PHE A 125 -11.83 -4.51 10.07
N MET A 126 -11.93 -5.55 9.27
CA MET A 126 -10.86 -5.94 8.35
C MET A 126 -10.63 -4.89 7.25
N ARG A 127 -11.70 -4.25 6.76
CA ARG A 127 -11.59 -3.17 5.78
C ARG A 127 -10.84 -1.97 6.36
N SER A 128 -11.12 -1.58 7.60
CA SER A 128 -10.42 -0.46 8.25
C SER A 128 -8.92 -0.73 8.41
N HIS A 129 -8.51 -1.96 8.70
CA HIS A 129 -7.11 -2.34 8.76
C HIS A 129 -6.43 -2.36 7.38
N LEU A 130 -7.12 -2.80 6.33
CA LEU A 130 -6.60 -2.72 4.96
C LEU A 130 -6.47 -1.26 4.50
N TYR A 131 -7.43 -0.42 4.84
CA TYR A 131 -7.38 1.01 4.54
C TYR A 131 -6.28 1.71 5.33
N SER A 132 -6.10 1.39 6.61
CA SER A 132 -5.01 1.90 7.44
C SER A 132 -3.64 1.60 6.83
N ALA A 133 -3.45 0.40 6.26
CA ALA A 133 -2.20 0.02 5.61
C ALA A 133 -1.84 0.89 4.38
N VAL A 134 -2.82 1.61 3.81
CA VAL A 134 -2.66 2.49 2.64
C VAL A 134 -2.79 3.97 3.01
N ALA A 135 -3.46 4.28 4.13
CA ALA A 135 -3.82 5.67 4.51
C ALA A 135 -2.61 6.61 4.60
N THR A 136 -1.55 6.18 5.26
CA THR A 136 -0.34 7.00 5.42
C THR A 136 0.37 7.23 4.08
N LEU A 137 0.47 6.18 3.25
CA LEU A 137 1.02 6.30 1.91
C LEU A 137 0.20 7.30 1.07
N LYS A 138 -1.12 7.27 1.18
CA LYS A 138 -2.00 8.24 0.51
C LYS A 138 -1.78 9.66 0.98
N ILE A 139 -1.55 9.88 2.30
CA ILE A 139 -1.24 11.22 2.83
C ILE A 139 0.03 11.78 2.17
N GLY A 140 1.09 10.98 2.09
CA GLY A 140 2.32 11.39 1.41
C GLY A 140 2.14 11.57 -0.10
N MET A 141 1.39 10.68 -0.75
CA MET A 141 1.09 10.77 -2.18
C MET A 141 0.24 11.99 -2.54
N ASP A 142 -0.59 12.49 -1.62
CA ASP A 142 -1.38 13.70 -1.85
C ASP A 142 -0.50 14.94 -2.11
N ILE A 143 0.73 14.97 -1.63
CA ILE A 143 1.71 16.02 -1.97
C ILE A 143 1.97 15.99 -3.50
N LEU A 144 2.26 14.83 -4.05
CA LEU A 144 2.52 14.70 -5.49
C LEU A 144 1.25 14.94 -6.32
N LEU A 145 0.11 14.38 -5.90
CA LEU A 145 -1.12 14.40 -6.66
C LEU A 145 -1.83 15.76 -6.58
N LYS A 146 -1.86 16.42 -5.41
CA LYS A 146 -2.67 17.62 -5.15
C LYS A 146 -1.85 18.90 -5.15
N GLU A 147 -0.60 18.89 -4.61
CA GLU A 147 0.24 20.10 -4.57
C GLU A 147 1.07 20.22 -5.84
N GLU A 148 1.73 19.15 -6.27
CA GLU A 148 2.60 19.14 -7.45
C GLU A 148 1.86 18.81 -8.76
N HIS A 149 0.60 18.39 -8.67
CA HIS A 149 -0.25 18.01 -9.81
C HIS A 149 0.39 16.95 -10.73
N VAL A 150 1.09 16.01 -10.12
CA VAL A 150 1.69 14.88 -10.84
C VAL A 150 0.58 13.94 -11.32
N ALA A 151 0.51 13.69 -12.62
CA ALA A 151 -0.43 12.73 -13.19
C ALA A 151 0.09 11.30 -12.99
N VAL A 152 -0.75 10.43 -12.45
CA VAL A 152 -0.46 9.01 -12.28
C VAL A 152 -1.47 8.19 -13.07
N ASP A 153 -1.05 7.72 -14.26
CA ASP A 153 -1.93 6.95 -15.15
C ASP A 153 -2.15 5.52 -14.66
N SER A 154 -1.14 4.91 -14.05
CA SER A 154 -1.20 3.57 -13.47
C SER A 154 -0.04 3.32 -12.52
N LEU A 155 -0.22 2.37 -11.58
CA LEU A 155 0.80 1.91 -10.65
C LEU A 155 0.98 0.38 -10.76
N MET A 156 2.24 -0.06 -10.69
CA MET A 156 2.58 -1.47 -10.57
C MET A 156 2.62 -1.88 -9.10
N GLY A 157 1.77 -2.81 -8.69
CA GLY A 157 1.67 -3.30 -7.31
C GLY A 157 2.62 -4.46 -7.03
N HIS A 158 3.38 -4.39 -5.92
CA HIS A 158 4.32 -5.43 -5.46
C HIS A 158 4.16 -5.71 -3.97
N GLY A 159 4.57 -6.90 -3.54
CA GLY A 159 4.68 -7.27 -2.13
C GLY A 159 3.49 -8.05 -1.57
N GLY A 160 3.61 -8.41 -0.30
CA GLY A 160 2.69 -9.32 0.38
C GLY A 160 1.24 -8.85 0.46
N PHE A 161 1.01 -7.54 0.44
CA PHE A 161 -0.32 -6.95 0.44
C PHE A 161 -1.17 -7.39 -0.76
N PHE A 162 -0.53 -7.68 -1.89
CA PHE A 162 -1.20 -8.10 -3.13
C PHE A 162 -1.35 -9.62 -3.29
N LYS A 163 -0.87 -10.43 -2.33
CA LYS A 163 -0.94 -11.90 -2.42
C LYS A 163 -2.36 -12.47 -2.45
N THR A 164 -3.33 -11.81 -1.79
CA THR A 164 -4.73 -12.19 -1.93
C THR A 164 -5.29 -11.54 -3.19
N PRO A 165 -5.62 -12.33 -4.23
CA PRO A 165 -6.08 -11.79 -5.51
C PRO A 165 -7.23 -10.80 -5.33
N VAL A 166 -7.23 -9.73 -6.10
CA VAL A 166 -8.23 -8.65 -6.14
C VAL A 166 -8.16 -7.72 -4.93
N VAL A 167 -8.02 -8.22 -3.70
CA VAL A 167 -8.26 -7.43 -2.48
C VAL A 167 -7.26 -6.27 -2.35
N GLY A 168 -5.96 -6.57 -2.32
CA GLY A 168 -4.93 -5.54 -2.21
C GLY A 168 -4.97 -4.55 -3.38
N GLN A 169 -5.22 -5.05 -4.60
CA GLN A 169 -5.37 -4.19 -5.78
C GLN A 169 -6.55 -3.21 -5.64
N ARG A 170 -7.73 -3.72 -5.24
CA ARG A 170 -8.94 -2.91 -5.10
C ARG A 170 -8.77 -1.84 -4.03
N VAL A 171 -8.21 -2.20 -2.88
CA VAL A 171 -7.92 -1.27 -1.78
C VAL A 171 -6.90 -0.20 -2.20
N MET A 172 -5.81 -0.61 -2.87
CA MET A 172 -4.80 0.33 -3.33
C MET A 172 -5.33 1.24 -4.44
N ALA A 173 -6.12 0.69 -5.39
CA ALA A 173 -6.75 1.47 -6.45
C ALA A 173 -7.71 2.52 -5.86
N ALA A 174 -8.49 2.17 -4.84
CA ALA A 174 -9.35 3.12 -4.12
C ALA A 174 -8.53 4.23 -3.46
N GLY A 175 -7.48 3.88 -2.73
CA GLY A 175 -6.63 4.85 -2.03
C GLY A 175 -5.88 5.79 -2.98
N MET A 176 -5.33 5.28 -4.06
CA MET A 176 -4.57 6.08 -5.02
C MET A 176 -5.43 6.78 -6.07
N ASN A 177 -6.70 6.37 -6.21
CA ASN A 177 -7.59 6.75 -7.31
C ASN A 177 -6.91 6.58 -8.68
N ALA A 178 -6.24 5.45 -8.85
CA ALA A 178 -5.49 5.11 -10.06
C ALA A 178 -5.55 3.60 -10.33
N PRO A 179 -5.44 3.17 -11.59
CA PRO A 179 -5.35 1.76 -11.94
C PRO A 179 -4.14 1.09 -11.28
N ILE A 180 -4.35 -0.10 -10.72
CA ILE A 180 -3.28 -0.93 -10.13
C ILE A 180 -3.11 -2.18 -10.97
N THR A 181 -1.89 -2.40 -11.46
CA THR A 181 -1.50 -3.62 -12.17
C THR A 181 -0.62 -4.49 -11.27
N VAL A 182 -0.96 -5.76 -11.14
CA VAL A 182 -0.15 -6.75 -10.42
C VAL A 182 0.28 -7.81 -11.42
N MET A 183 1.58 -7.99 -11.56
CA MET A 183 2.17 -9.02 -12.43
C MET A 183 2.23 -10.36 -11.69
N ASP A 184 2.27 -11.47 -12.41
CA ASP A 184 2.40 -12.82 -11.82
C ASP A 184 3.70 -12.97 -11.00
N THR A 185 4.72 -12.15 -11.30
CA THR A 185 6.03 -12.10 -10.62
C THR A 185 6.09 -11.09 -9.47
N ALA A 186 4.98 -10.45 -9.08
CA ALA A 186 4.95 -9.30 -8.18
C ALA A 186 5.41 -9.58 -6.73
N SER A 187 5.53 -10.85 -6.30
CA SER A 187 5.89 -11.19 -4.92
C SER A 187 7.35 -10.86 -4.55
N GLU A 188 8.27 -10.87 -5.53
CA GLU A 188 9.73 -10.78 -5.34
C GLU A 188 10.35 -9.60 -6.11
N GLY A 189 9.60 -8.53 -6.32
CA GLY A 189 9.95 -7.42 -7.23
C GLY A 189 11.34 -6.82 -7.03
N GLY A 190 11.79 -6.61 -5.79
CA GLY A 190 13.10 -6.03 -5.51
C GLY A 190 14.26 -6.93 -5.93
N ALA A 191 14.25 -8.18 -5.48
CA ALA A 191 15.30 -9.16 -5.81
C ALA A 191 15.34 -9.44 -7.32
N TRP A 192 14.17 -9.55 -7.94
CA TRP A 192 14.04 -9.77 -9.38
C TRP A 192 14.57 -8.57 -10.18
N GLY A 193 14.24 -7.34 -9.77
CA GLY A 193 14.77 -6.12 -10.39
C GLY A 193 16.30 -6.05 -10.36
N MET A 194 16.92 -6.39 -9.23
CA MET A 194 18.39 -6.46 -9.13
C MET A 194 18.99 -7.54 -10.03
N ALA A 195 18.36 -8.70 -10.14
CA ALA A 195 18.79 -9.75 -11.05
C ALA A 195 18.71 -9.33 -12.53
N ILE A 196 17.65 -8.61 -12.91
CA ILE A 196 17.51 -8.04 -14.26
C ILE A 196 18.61 -7.04 -14.55
N LEU A 197 18.94 -6.13 -13.64
CA LEU A 197 20.02 -5.16 -13.82
C LEU A 197 21.37 -5.86 -14.00
N ALA A 198 21.64 -6.90 -13.20
CA ALA A 198 22.86 -7.69 -13.31
C ALA A 198 22.94 -8.43 -14.67
N ALA A 199 21.83 -9.00 -15.12
CA ALA A 199 21.73 -9.64 -16.45
C ALA A 199 21.95 -8.62 -17.57
N PHE A 200 21.30 -7.45 -17.51
CA PHE A 200 21.51 -6.38 -18.47
C PHE A 200 22.99 -5.96 -18.56
N MET A 201 23.66 -5.76 -17.42
CA MET A 201 25.08 -5.38 -17.41
C MET A 201 25.97 -6.40 -18.13
N LYS A 202 25.61 -7.69 -18.05
CA LYS A 202 26.40 -8.80 -18.63
C LYS A 202 26.04 -9.10 -20.08
N GLU A 203 24.76 -8.97 -20.45
CA GLU A 203 24.19 -9.54 -21.68
C GLU A 203 23.75 -8.49 -22.70
N LYS A 204 23.76 -7.20 -22.34
CA LYS A 204 23.34 -6.14 -23.26
C LYS A 204 24.14 -6.13 -24.54
N GLU A 205 23.45 -5.95 -25.63
CA GLU A 205 24.06 -5.77 -26.96
C GLU A 205 24.63 -4.35 -27.13
N THR A 206 25.53 -4.19 -28.10
CA THR A 206 26.11 -2.87 -28.40
C THR A 206 25.01 -1.90 -28.82
N GLY A 207 24.84 -0.82 -28.07
CA GLY A 207 23.80 0.19 -28.31
C GLY A 207 22.44 -0.12 -27.72
N GLU A 208 22.26 -1.27 -27.07
CA GLU A 208 21.02 -1.61 -26.39
C GLU A 208 20.84 -0.78 -25.11
N THR A 209 19.69 -0.12 -24.98
CA THR A 209 19.32 0.64 -23.78
C THR A 209 18.64 -0.27 -22.74
N LEU A 210 18.66 0.14 -21.46
CA LEU A 210 17.93 -0.59 -20.42
C LEU A 210 16.43 -0.66 -20.75
N SER A 211 15.86 0.41 -21.27
CA SER A 211 14.43 0.45 -21.65
C SER A 211 14.10 -0.56 -22.75
N SER A 212 14.91 -0.65 -23.83
CA SER A 212 14.69 -1.66 -24.88
C SER A 212 14.87 -3.08 -24.35
N TYR A 213 15.92 -3.32 -23.56
CA TYR A 213 16.14 -4.62 -22.94
C TYR A 213 14.95 -5.08 -22.06
N LEU A 214 14.42 -4.17 -21.24
CA LEU A 214 13.25 -4.45 -20.41
C LEU A 214 12.00 -4.76 -21.25
N ASN A 215 11.69 -3.92 -22.24
CA ASN A 215 10.49 -4.07 -23.05
C ASN A 215 10.53 -5.31 -23.95
N ASP A 216 11.68 -5.53 -24.60
CA ASP A 216 11.77 -6.52 -25.68
C ASP A 216 12.16 -7.92 -25.18
N LYS A 217 12.92 -8.00 -24.05
CA LYS A 217 13.44 -9.27 -23.52
C LYS A 217 12.83 -9.70 -22.21
N ILE A 218 12.57 -8.76 -21.29
CA ILE A 218 12.12 -9.09 -19.93
C ILE A 218 10.61 -9.10 -19.81
N PHE A 219 9.94 -8.03 -20.25
CA PHE A 219 8.49 -7.87 -20.12
C PHE A 219 7.72 -8.32 -21.35
N ALA A 220 8.42 -8.68 -22.44
CA ALA A 220 7.76 -9.20 -23.63
C ALA A 220 6.92 -10.43 -23.30
N GLY A 221 5.63 -10.35 -23.56
CA GLY A 221 4.68 -11.46 -23.30
C GLY A 221 4.33 -11.71 -21.85
N GLN A 222 4.83 -10.92 -20.90
CA GLN A 222 4.35 -11.00 -19.51
C GLN A 222 2.96 -10.41 -19.38
N THR A 223 2.12 -11.08 -18.60
CA THR A 223 0.76 -10.67 -18.31
C THR A 223 0.62 -10.22 -16.86
N GLY A 224 -0.32 -9.33 -16.62
CA GLY A 224 -0.68 -8.87 -15.30
C GLY A 224 -2.18 -8.61 -15.24
N THR A 225 -2.71 -8.54 -14.04
CA THR A 225 -4.10 -8.15 -13.81
C THR A 225 -4.16 -6.68 -13.43
N THR A 226 -4.95 -5.90 -14.17
CA THR A 226 -5.19 -4.48 -13.86
C THR A 226 -6.60 -4.28 -13.33
N LEU A 227 -6.71 -3.64 -12.18
CA LEU A 227 -8.00 -3.19 -11.63
C LEU A 227 -8.10 -1.67 -11.69
N GLN A 228 -9.23 -1.20 -12.16
CA GLN A 228 -9.59 0.21 -12.12
C GLN A 228 -10.11 0.59 -10.72
N PRO A 229 -9.95 1.85 -10.29
CA PRO A 229 -10.56 2.32 -9.06
C PRO A 229 -12.10 2.34 -9.22
N GLU A 230 -12.80 1.70 -8.27
CA GLU A 230 -14.26 1.75 -8.21
C GLU A 230 -14.69 3.06 -7.54
N PRO A 231 -15.57 3.86 -8.14
CA PRO A 231 -15.94 5.18 -7.60
C PRO A 231 -16.49 5.16 -6.17
N GLU A 232 -17.25 4.13 -5.81
CA GLU A 232 -17.79 3.96 -4.46
C GLU A 232 -16.68 3.70 -3.45
N ASP A 233 -15.70 2.84 -3.79
CA ASP A 233 -14.55 2.56 -2.92
C ASP A 233 -13.64 3.78 -2.77
N VAL A 234 -13.42 4.54 -3.85
CA VAL A 234 -12.64 5.80 -3.81
C VAL A 234 -13.29 6.78 -2.84
N LYS A 235 -14.59 7.03 -2.98
CA LYS A 235 -15.35 7.92 -2.09
C LYS A 235 -15.32 7.42 -0.63
N GLY A 236 -15.48 6.12 -0.43
CA GLY A 236 -15.43 5.50 0.89
C GLY A 236 -14.04 5.61 1.52
N PHE A 237 -12.98 5.38 0.74
CA PHE A 237 -11.61 5.56 1.21
C PHE A 237 -11.31 7.03 1.57
N GLU A 238 -11.77 7.98 0.79
CA GLU A 238 -11.63 9.41 1.10
C GLU A 238 -12.34 9.77 2.43
N ALA A 239 -13.56 9.28 2.65
CA ALA A 239 -14.28 9.48 3.90
C ALA A 239 -13.54 8.86 5.10
N PHE A 240 -13.03 7.63 4.95
CA PHE A 240 -12.18 6.98 5.96
C PHE A 240 -10.91 7.80 6.21
N LEU A 241 -10.24 8.29 5.18
CA LEU A 241 -9.00 9.04 5.31
C LEU A 241 -9.18 10.37 6.05
N GLU A 242 -10.29 11.07 5.83
CA GLU A 242 -10.60 12.29 6.57
C GLU A 242 -10.82 12.00 8.06
N GLU A 243 -11.53 10.92 8.39
CA GLU A 243 -11.70 10.48 9.78
C GLU A 243 -10.35 10.04 10.39
N TYR A 244 -9.54 9.30 9.63
CA TYR A 244 -8.19 8.89 10.04
C TYR A 244 -7.33 10.11 10.38
N LYS A 245 -7.30 11.14 9.53
CA LYS A 245 -6.56 12.40 9.81
C LYS A 245 -7.10 13.13 11.04
N ARG A 246 -8.43 13.17 11.19
CA ARG A 246 -9.09 13.84 12.31
C ARG A 246 -8.75 13.20 13.65
N LEU A 247 -8.54 11.89 13.70
CA LEU A 247 -8.24 11.13 14.91
C LEU A 247 -6.73 10.96 15.18
N LEU A 248 -5.81 11.41 14.29
CA LEU A 248 -4.36 11.37 14.52
C LEU A 248 -3.92 11.99 15.87
N PRO A 249 -4.54 13.06 16.41
CA PRO A 249 -4.21 13.54 17.75
C PRO A 249 -4.41 12.52 18.86
N ALA A 250 -5.34 11.57 18.71
CA ALA A 250 -5.53 10.47 19.68
C ALA A 250 -4.35 9.48 19.64
N GLU A 251 -3.86 9.13 18.44
CA GLU A 251 -2.65 8.31 18.28
C GLU A 251 -1.42 9.01 18.87
N LYS A 252 -1.24 10.31 18.61
CA LYS A 252 -0.18 11.12 19.23
C LYS A 252 -0.24 11.11 20.74
N ALA A 253 -1.43 11.26 21.31
CA ALA A 253 -1.64 11.20 22.76
C ALA A 253 -1.35 9.80 23.32
N ALA A 254 -1.75 8.73 22.62
CA ALA A 254 -1.48 7.36 23.01
C ALA A 254 0.03 7.03 22.98
N VAL A 255 0.76 7.55 22.01
CA VAL A 255 2.23 7.43 21.95
C VAL A 255 2.90 8.21 23.08
N ALA A 256 2.42 9.40 23.42
CA ALA A 256 2.97 10.24 24.48
C ALA A 256 2.67 9.71 25.90
N ALA A 257 1.65 8.87 26.07
CA ALA A 257 1.31 8.22 27.32
C ALA A 257 2.31 7.10 27.63
N LYS A 258 3.22 7.36 28.57
CA LYS A 258 4.24 6.40 29.01
C LYS A 258 3.69 5.41 30.04
#